data_34ce6e46d3df370f6d778161da1b8a93
#
_entry.id   34ce6e46d3df370f6d778161da1b8a93
#
_cell.length_a   1.000
_cell.length_b   1.000
_cell.length_c   1.000
_cell.angle_alpha   90.00
_cell.angle_beta   90.00
_cell.angle_gamma   90.00
#
_symmetry.space_group_name_H-M   'P 1'
#
loop_
_entity.id
_entity.type
_entity.pdbx_description
1 polymer ?
#
loop_
_entity_poly.entity_id
_entity_poly.type
_entity_poly.pdbx_seq_one_letter_code
_entity_poly.pdbx_strand_id
1 'polypeptide(L)'
;VYEKTIENLTINKKFDIIVNFEVIEHLFWPKNFLISMRKFLKKKGFIILTCPNGMGFDIQVLKEKSDSIDHEHINYFNPFSIEKLFQSSGYNVIEIFTPGLLDVDLIRNKVLNKEFSLEKNSFYEDVIIKNYETKGTEFQKFLIKNKLSSNMWVIAQVKK
;
A
#
# COMPACT_ATOMS: atom_id res chain seq x y z
N VAL A 1 24.57 9.74 -1.00
CA VAL A 1 23.71 9.09 0.01
C VAL A 1 23.85 9.85 1.31
N TYR A 2 22.77 10.08 2.02
CA TYR A 2 22.75 10.71 3.34
C TYR A 2 22.35 9.66 4.38
N GLU A 3 23.19 9.45 5.40
CA GLU A 3 22.93 8.52 6.51
C GLU A 3 22.22 9.24 7.67
N LYS A 4 21.06 9.85 7.38
CA LYS A 4 20.27 10.61 8.35
C LYS A 4 18.79 10.37 8.13
N THR A 5 18.02 10.42 9.20
CA THR A 5 16.55 10.45 9.07
C THR A 5 16.11 11.74 8.37
N ILE A 6 14.97 11.72 7.72
CA ILE A 6 14.44 12.87 6.99
C ILE A 6 14.22 14.09 7.90
N GLU A 7 13.88 13.85 9.17
CA GLU A 7 13.67 14.89 10.18
C GLU A 7 14.95 15.65 10.51
N ASN A 8 16.09 14.94 10.50
CA ASN A 8 17.41 15.46 10.83
C ASN A 8 18.24 15.85 9.61
N LEU A 9 17.68 15.68 8.41
CA LEU A 9 18.36 16.02 7.18
C LEU A 9 18.37 17.55 6.97
N THR A 10 19.56 18.08 6.73
CA THR A 10 19.76 19.51 6.45
C THR A 10 20.43 19.65 5.09
N ILE A 11 19.64 19.92 4.06
CA ILE A 11 20.12 20.20 2.70
C ILE A 11 19.41 21.43 2.16
N ASN A 12 20.18 22.29 1.49
CA ASN A 12 19.62 23.48 0.85
C ASN A 12 19.21 23.17 -0.61
N LYS A 13 18.34 22.18 -0.79
CA LYS A 13 17.85 21.75 -2.10
C LYS A 13 16.36 21.42 -2.02
N LYS A 14 15.63 21.79 -3.05
CA LYS A 14 14.22 21.47 -3.23
C LYS A 14 14.05 20.60 -4.47
N PHE A 15 13.15 19.63 -4.36
CA PHE A 15 12.86 18.65 -5.40
C PHE A 15 11.47 18.89 -5.98
N ASP A 16 11.31 18.56 -7.25
CA ASP A 16 10.00 18.55 -7.91
C ASP A 16 9.18 17.35 -7.48
N ILE A 17 9.85 16.22 -7.30
CA ILE A 17 9.25 14.95 -6.90
C ILE A 17 10.11 14.30 -5.81
N ILE A 18 9.47 13.77 -4.79
CA ILE A 18 10.06 12.85 -3.81
C ILE A 18 9.34 11.53 -3.92
N VAL A 19 10.09 10.43 -3.99
CA VAL A 19 9.54 9.08 -3.98
C VAL A 19 9.87 8.37 -2.67
N ASN A 20 8.95 7.55 -2.19
CA ASN A 20 9.10 6.80 -0.95
C ASN A 20 8.35 5.46 -1.10
N PHE A 21 9.08 4.37 -1.12
CA PHE A 21 8.54 3.05 -1.38
C PHE A 21 8.72 2.16 -0.16
N GLU A 22 7.61 1.58 0.35
CA GLU A 22 7.58 0.61 1.45
C GLU A 22 8.36 1.13 2.69
N VAL A 23 7.98 2.27 3.24
CA VAL A 23 8.61 2.88 4.43
C VAL A 23 7.58 3.36 5.45
N ILE A 24 6.46 3.96 5.00
CA ILE A 24 5.53 4.65 5.90
C ILE A 24 4.85 3.69 6.88
N GLU A 25 4.69 2.44 6.50
CA GLU A 25 4.14 1.35 7.32
C GLU A 25 5.01 1.01 8.53
N HIS A 26 6.32 1.26 8.45
CA HIS A 26 7.28 0.98 9.53
C HIS A 26 7.46 2.14 10.52
N LEU A 27 6.87 3.30 10.25
CA LEU A 27 7.16 4.53 11.00
C LEU A 27 6.26 4.70 12.23
N PHE A 28 6.84 5.00 13.39
CA PHE A 28 6.09 5.39 14.60
C PHE A 28 5.36 6.74 14.42
N TRP A 29 5.93 7.65 13.63
CA TRP A 29 5.41 9.01 13.44
C TRP A 29 5.21 9.37 11.97
N PRO A 30 4.32 8.66 11.24
CA PRO A 30 4.17 8.83 9.79
C PRO A 30 3.74 10.25 9.38
N LYS A 31 2.98 10.94 10.24
CA LYS A 31 2.60 12.35 10.01
C LYS A 31 3.82 13.28 10.05
N ASN A 32 4.72 13.12 11.04
CA ASN A 32 5.92 13.93 11.16
C ASN A 32 6.88 13.71 9.99
N PHE A 33 6.99 12.46 9.55
CA PHE A 33 7.73 12.09 8.35
C PHE A 33 7.22 12.85 7.11
N LEU A 34 5.92 12.81 6.83
CA LEU A 34 5.32 13.53 5.71
C LEU A 34 5.52 15.05 5.81
N ILE A 35 5.36 15.63 7.00
CA ILE A 35 5.62 17.06 7.24
C ILE A 35 7.09 17.39 6.96
N SER A 36 8.02 16.53 7.35
CA SER A 36 9.45 16.73 7.12
C SER A 36 9.80 16.64 5.64
N MET A 37 9.21 15.70 4.90
CA MET A 37 9.39 15.59 3.44
C MET A 37 8.93 16.87 2.70
N ARG A 38 7.86 17.53 3.17
CA ARG A 38 7.41 18.80 2.57
C ARG A 38 8.48 19.89 2.58
N LYS A 39 9.36 19.89 3.57
CA LYS A 39 10.46 20.88 3.65
C LYS A 39 11.39 20.80 2.45
N PHE A 40 11.47 19.65 1.79
CA PHE A 40 12.35 19.42 0.64
C PHE A 40 11.63 19.48 -0.71
N LEU A 41 10.32 19.65 -0.72
CA LEU A 41 9.55 19.82 -1.96
C LEU A 41 9.50 21.29 -2.38
N LYS A 42 9.53 21.53 -3.68
CA LYS A 42 9.19 22.83 -4.28
C LYS A 42 7.72 23.15 -4.05
N LYS A 43 7.33 24.42 -4.27
CA LYS A 43 5.90 24.80 -4.38
C LYS A 43 5.26 23.96 -5.48
N LYS A 44 4.13 23.30 -5.17
CA LYS A 44 3.47 22.33 -6.07
C LYS A 44 4.30 21.07 -6.39
N GLY A 45 5.34 20.77 -5.64
CA GLY A 45 6.07 19.53 -5.78
C GLY A 45 5.21 18.32 -5.37
N PHE A 46 5.55 17.16 -5.89
CA PHE A 46 4.80 15.91 -5.70
C PHE A 46 5.54 14.95 -4.78
N ILE A 47 4.78 14.17 -4.06
CA ILE A 47 5.25 12.94 -3.43
C ILE A 47 4.55 11.75 -4.07
N ILE A 48 5.30 10.69 -4.34
CA ILE A 48 4.82 9.38 -4.76
C ILE A 48 5.22 8.40 -3.68
N LEU A 49 4.26 7.67 -3.15
CA LEU A 49 4.48 6.76 -2.03
C LEU A 49 3.81 5.43 -2.30
N THR A 50 4.47 4.33 -1.89
CA THR A 50 3.85 3.00 -1.83
C THR A 50 3.84 2.46 -0.41
N CYS A 51 2.85 1.65 -0.10
CA CYS A 51 2.76 0.86 1.12
C CYS A 51 1.71 -0.26 0.95
N PRO A 52 1.68 -1.24 1.84
CA PRO A 52 0.61 -2.23 1.87
C PRO A 52 -0.76 -1.57 2.07
N ASN A 53 -1.78 -2.13 1.42
CA ASN A 53 -3.17 -1.77 1.64
C ASN A 53 -3.80 -2.71 2.67
N GLY A 54 -4.00 -2.28 3.89
CA GLY A 54 -4.63 -3.08 4.94
C GLY A 54 -6.05 -3.58 4.61
N MET A 55 -6.70 -3.05 3.56
CA MET A 55 -7.94 -3.61 2.99
C MET A 55 -7.68 -4.54 1.81
N GLY A 56 -6.42 -4.85 1.49
CA GLY A 56 -6.04 -5.75 0.41
C GLY A 56 -6.62 -7.16 0.58
N PHE A 57 -7.04 -7.75 -0.52
CA PHE A 57 -7.79 -9.00 -0.50
C PHE A 57 -6.99 -10.16 0.11
N ASP A 58 -5.71 -10.29 -0.20
CA ASP A 58 -4.85 -11.32 0.39
C ASP A 58 -4.71 -11.13 1.90
N ILE A 59 -4.52 -9.89 2.37
CA ILE A 59 -4.45 -9.57 3.81
C ILE A 59 -5.76 -9.92 4.51
N GLN A 60 -6.90 -9.58 3.91
CA GLN A 60 -8.22 -9.88 4.50
C GLN A 60 -8.53 -11.37 4.56
N VAL A 61 -8.06 -12.15 3.59
CA VAL A 61 -8.28 -13.59 3.54
C VAL A 61 -7.25 -14.36 4.37
N LEU A 62 -5.98 -14.06 4.17
CA LEU A 62 -4.86 -14.81 4.81
C LEU A 62 -4.61 -14.39 6.25
N LYS A 63 -4.99 -13.14 6.62
CA LYS A 63 -4.73 -12.57 7.96
C LYS A 63 -3.25 -12.70 8.33
N GLU A 64 -2.95 -13.26 9.51
CA GLU A 64 -1.59 -13.48 9.99
C GLU A 64 -0.72 -14.37 9.10
N LYS A 65 -1.30 -14.99 8.08
CA LYS A 65 -0.57 -15.78 7.06
C LYS A 65 -0.25 -14.99 5.80
N SER A 66 -0.69 -13.75 5.69
CA SER A 66 -0.26 -12.85 4.62
C SER A 66 1.18 -12.42 4.86
N ASP A 67 1.99 -12.44 3.79
CA ASP A 67 3.38 -11.98 3.83
C ASP A 67 3.50 -10.47 4.07
N SER A 68 2.38 -9.73 3.93
CA SER A 68 2.29 -8.30 4.27
C SER A 68 2.02 -8.05 5.76
N ILE A 69 1.72 -9.09 6.55
CA ILE A 69 1.51 -8.97 8.00
C ILE A 69 2.74 -9.51 8.72
N ASP A 70 3.56 -8.61 9.21
CA ASP A 70 4.76 -8.92 9.98
C ASP A 70 4.96 -7.94 11.16
N HIS A 71 5.98 -8.20 11.98
CA HIS A 71 6.28 -7.41 13.17
C HIS A 71 6.90 -6.03 12.88
N GLU A 72 7.35 -5.78 11.66
CA GLU A 72 7.93 -4.50 11.24
C GLU A 72 6.87 -3.53 10.71
N HIS A 73 5.73 -4.05 10.23
CA HIS A 73 4.60 -3.25 9.74
C HIS A 73 3.71 -2.81 10.90
N ILE A 74 4.03 -1.70 11.53
CA ILE A 74 3.27 -1.16 12.67
C ILE A 74 2.05 -0.32 12.25
N ASN A 75 1.93 0.02 10.96
CA ASN A 75 0.79 0.73 10.41
C ASN A 75 0.21 -0.02 9.20
N TYR A 76 -1.07 -0.31 9.24
CA TYR A 76 -1.83 -0.87 8.11
C TYR A 76 -2.78 0.18 7.57
N PHE A 77 -2.28 1.00 6.66
CA PHE A 77 -3.08 2.01 6.00
C PHE A 77 -4.05 1.39 5.00
N ASN A 78 -5.16 2.08 4.76
CA ASN A 78 -6.06 1.83 3.66
C ASN A 78 -6.30 3.15 2.89
N PRO A 79 -6.96 3.13 1.71
CA PRO A 79 -7.17 4.33 0.92
C PRO A 79 -7.77 5.52 1.69
N PHE A 80 -8.66 5.26 2.64
CA PHE A 80 -9.31 6.32 3.44
C PHE A 80 -8.38 6.88 4.52
N SER A 81 -7.69 6.01 5.25
CA SER A 81 -6.81 6.43 6.35
C SER A 81 -5.56 7.15 5.82
N ILE A 82 -4.96 6.68 4.73
CA ILE A 82 -3.79 7.31 4.12
C ILE A 82 -4.15 8.68 3.53
N GLU A 83 -5.32 8.81 2.90
CA GLU A 83 -5.80 10.10 2.39
C GLU A 83 -5.90 11.14 3.51
N LYS A 84 -6.53 10.78 4.64
CA LYS A 84 -6.64 11.65 5.82
C LYS A 84 -5.27 12.02 6.39
N LEU A 85 -4.33 11.07 6.43
CA LEU A 85 -2.97 11.31 6.88
C LEU A 85 -2.28 12.35 5.99
N PHE A 86 -2.33 12.21 4.67
CA PHE A 86 -1.75 13.15 3.73
C PHE A 86 -2.40 14.55 3.84
N GLN A 87 -3.73 14.62 3.88
CA GLN A 87 -4.47 15.87 4.01
C GLN A 87 -4.10 16.62 5.29
N SER A 88 -3.98 15.91 6.41
CA SER A 88 -3.58 16.49 7.71
C SER A 88 -2.09 16.85 7.79
N SER A 89 -1.28 16.33 6.87
CA SER A 89 0.15 16.61 6.73
C SER A 89 0.44 17.74 5.73
N GLY A 90 -0.61 18.35 5.15
CA GLY A 90 -0.51 19.50 4.25
C GLY A 90 -0.28 19.14 2.79
N TYR A 91 -0.85 18.04 2.35
CA TYR A 91 -0.88 17.62 0.94
C TYR A 91 -2.31 17.62 0.40
N ASN A 92 -2.44 17.80 -0.91
CA ASN A 92 -3.62 17.46 -1.68
C ASN A 92 -3.35 16.09 -2.33
N VAL A 93 -4.14 15.10 -1.99
CA VAL A 93 -4.08 13.80 -2.65
C VAL A 93 -4.66 13.95 -4.06
N ILE A 94 -3.88 13.56 -5.06
CA ILE A 94 -4.26 13.60 -6.47
C ILE A 94 -4.88 12.27 -6.85
N GLU A 95 -4.22 11.16 -6.47
CA GLU A 95 -4.68 9.83 -6.80
C GLU A 95 -4.23 8.82 -5.75
N ILE A 96 -5.09 7.84 -5.48
CA ILE A 96 -4.78 6.62 -4.75
C ILE A 96 -5.27 5.46 -5.60
N PHE A 97 -4.40 4.52 -5.90
CA PHE A 97 -4.73 3.32 -6.66
C PHE A 97 -3.99 2.11 -6.10
N THR A 98 -4.48 0.92 -6.41
CA THR A 98 -3.94 -0.34 -5.89
C THR A 98 -3.65 -1.27 -7.07
N PRO A 99 -2.47 -1.16 -7.71
CA PRO A 99 -2.15 -1.86 -8.95
C PRO A 99 -1.62 -3.28 -8.75
N GLY A 100 -1.69 -3.83 -7.54
CA GLY A 100 -1.21 -5.17 -7.24
C GLY A 100 -1.85 -6.23 -8.14
N LEU A 101 -1.06 -7.16 -8.65
CA LEU A 101 -1.47 -8.19 -9.59
C LEU A 101 -1.53 -9.59 -8.98
N LEU A 102 -1.13 -9.74 -7.73
CA LEU A 102 -0.81 -11.05 -7.15
C LEU A 102 -1.71 -11.50 -6.00
N ASP A 103 -2.74 -10.73 -5.62
CA ASP A 103 -3.56 -11.06 -4.44
C ASP A 103 -4.18 -12.46 -4.55
N VAL A 104 -4.76 -12.77 -5.70
CA VAL A 104 -5.39 -14.08 -5.96
C VAL A 104 -4.33 -15.18 -6.02
N ASP A 105 -3.18 -14.90 -6.65
CA ASP A 105 -2.03 -15.83 -6.73
C ASP A 105 -1.46 -16.16 -5.36
N LEU A 106 -1.27 -15.17 -4.51
CA LEU A 106 -0.72 -15.36 -3.17
C LEU A 106 -1.60 -16.31 -2.35
N ILE A 107 -2.91 -16.09 -2.38
CA ILE A 107 -3.85 -16.98 -1.68
C ILE A 107 -3.81 -18.38 -2.30
N ARG A 108 -3.90 -18.47 -3.64
CA ARG A 108 -3.86 -19.74 -4.36
C ARG A 108 -2.62 -20.55 -4.02
N ASN A 109 -1.45 -19.93 -4.06
CA ASN A 109 -0.18 -20.59 -3.75
C ASN A 109 -0.15 -21.13 -2.31
N LYS A 110 -0.59 -20.36 -1.33
CA LYS A 110 -0.67 -20.82 0.06
C LYS A 110 -1.65 -21.99 0.24
N VAL A 111 -2.75 -22.01 -0.50
CA VAL A 111 -3.69 -23.14 -0.48
C VAL A 111 -3.09 -24.38 -1.14
N LEU A 112 -2.47 -24.26 -2.31
CA LEU A 112 -1.84 -25.38 -3.02
C LEU A 112 -0.67 -25.97 -2.24
N ASN A 113 0.09 -25.13 -1.54
CA ASN A 113 1.19 -25.55 -0.65
C ASN A 113 0.71 -26.12 0.70
N LYS A 114 -0.61 -26.15 0.94
CA LYS A 114 -1.21 -26.59 2.22
C LYS A 114 -0.84 -25.71 3.44
N GLU A 115 -0.44 -24.47 3.21
CA GLU A 115 -0.14 -23.48 4.24
C GLU A 115 -1.39 -22.77 4.76
N PHE A 116 -2.47 -22.78 3.95
CA PHE A 116 -3.75 -22.16 4.25
C PHE A 116 -4.92 -22.99 3.72
N SER A 117 -6.08 -22.88 4.39
CA SER A 117 -7.33 -23.56 3.97
C SER A 117 -8.42 -22.53 3.76
N LEU A 118 -9.18 -22.66 2.69
CA LEU A 118 -10.34 -21.80 2.40
C LEU A 118 -11.60 -22.18 3.20
N GLU A 119 -11.49 -23.06 4.22
CA GLU A 119 -12.54 -23.43 5.17
C GLU A 119 -13.88 -23.80 4.50
N LYS A 120 -13.84 -24.55 3.39
CA LYS A 120 -15.00 -24.95 2.58
C LYS A 120 -15.79 -23.75 1.98
N ASN A 121 -15.16 -22.59 1.85
CA ASN A 121 -15.78 -21.48 1.16
C ASN A 121 -15.87 -21.79 -0.34
N SER A 122 -17.04 -22.21 -0.78
CA SER A 122 -17.28 -22.65 -2.16
C SER A 122 -17.01 -21.54 -3.20
N PHE A 123 -17.25 -20.28 -2.85
CA PHE A 123 -16.96 -19.16 -3.72
C PHE A 123 -15.46 -18.99 -3.96
N TYR A 124 -14.66 -18.93 -2.89
CA TYR A 124 -13.20 -18.81 -3.02
C TYR A 124 -12.59 -20.05 -3.68
N GLU A 125 -13.08 -21.23 -3.35
CA GLU A 125 -12.62 -22.46 -3.98
C GLU A 125 -12.87 -22.46 -5.51
N ASP A 126 -14.06 -22.00 -5.92
CA ASP A 126 -14.41 -21.89 -7.33
C ASP A 126 -13.57 -20.85 -8.06
N VAL A 127 -13.43 -19.65 -7.51
CA VAL A 127 -12.75 -18.52 -8.15
C VAL A 127 -11.23 -18.67 -8.12
N ILE A 128 -10.66 -19.05 -6.97
CA ILE A 128 -9.21 -19.01 -6.74
C ILE A 128 -8.54 -20.31 -7.16
N ILE A 129 -9.24 -21.47 -7.03
CA ILE A 129 -8.63 -22.77 -7.27
C ILE A 129 -9.12 -23.39 -8.60
N LYS A 130 -10.43 -23.63 -8.73
CA LYS A 130 -10.99 -24.41 -9.85
C LYS A 130 -10.98 -23.65 -11.17
N ASN A 131 -11.32 -22.36 -11.16
CA ASN A 131 -11.44 -21.51 -12.33
C ASN A 131 -10.46 -20.33 -12.32
N TYR A 132 -9.27 -20.54 -11.79
CA TYR A 132 -8.26 -19.51 -11.61
C TYR A 132 -7.93 -18.75 -12.91
N GLU A 133 -7.66 -19.46 -14.00
CA GLU A 133 -7.22 -18.87 -15.27
C GLU A 133 -8.27 -17.89 -15.88
N THR A 134 -9.53 -18.08 -15.55
CA THR A 134 -10.63 -17.25 -16.02
C THR A 134 -11.18 -16.35 -14.92
N LYS A 135 -11.88 -16.92 -13.95
CA LYS A 135 -12.53 -16.17 -12.87
C LYS A 135 -11.52 -15.52 -11.93
N GLY A 136 -10.41 -16.19 -11.60
CA GLY A 136 -9.36 -15.64 -10.73
C GLY A 136 -8.73 -14.39 -11.34
N THR A 137 -8.40 -14.44 -12.63
CA THR A 137 -7.84 -13.30 -13.38
C THR A 137 -8.82 -12.12 -13.43
N GLU A 138 -10.10 -12.38 -13.72
CA GLU A 138 -11.12 -11.32 -13.73
C GLU A 138 -11.38 -10.76 -12.32
N PHE A 139 -11.32 -11.61 -11.31
CA PHE A 139 -11.45 -11.17 -9.93
C PHE A 139 -10.26 -10.28 -9.49
N GLN A 140 -9.04 -10.61 -9.91
CA GLN A 140 -7.89 -9.72 -9.68
C GLN A 140 -8.08 -8.34 -10.32
N LYS A 141 -8.59 -8.27 -11.55
CA LYS A 141 -8.93 -6.99 -12.19
C LYS A 141 -10.00 -6.21 -11.41
N PHE A 142 -11.00 -6.91 -10.88
CA PHE A 142 -12.01 -6.31 -10.01
C PHE A 142 -11.38 -5.72 -8.74
N LEU A 143 -10.46 -6.43 -8.10
CA LEU A 143 -9.75 -5.94 -6.90
C LEU A 143 -8.98 -4.64 -7.20
N ILE A 144 -8.23 -4.61 -8.28
CA ILE A 144 -7.48 -3.41 -8.73
C ILE A 144 -8.43 -2.24 -8.94
N LYS A 145 -9.48 -2.44 -9.73
CA LYS A 145 -10.46 -1.40 -10.08
C LYS A 145 -11.15 -0.81 -8.86
N ASN A 146 -11.38 -1.61 -7.82
CA ASN A 146 -12.11 -1.22 -6.62
C ASN A 146 -11.20 -0.86 -5.43
N LYS A 147 -9.89 -0.72 -5.65
CA LYS A 147 -8.89 -0.40 -4.63
C LYS A 147 -8.83 -1.43 -3.49
N LEU A 148 -8.98 -2.68 -3.84
CA LEU A 148 -8.97 -3.83 -2.92
C LEU A 148 -7.74 -4.74 -3.10
N SER A 149 -6.80 -4.38 -3.97
CA SER A 149 -5.52 -5.07 -4.07
C SER A 149 -4.55 -4.59 -3.00
N SER A 150 -3.60 -5.43 -2.59
CA SER A 150 -2.80 -5.27 -1.38
C SER A 150 -1.68 -4.25 -1.47
N ASN A 151 -1.22 -3.91 -2.68
CA ASN A 151 -0.22 -2.86 -2.86
C ASN A 151 -0.91 -1.54 -3.19
N MET A 152 -0.61 -0.49 -2.45
CA MET A 152 -1.23 0.82 -2.60
C MET A 152 -0.20 1.88 -3.00
N TRP A 153 -0.57 2.69 -3.99
CA TRP A 153 0.17 3.86 -4.44
C TRP A 153 -0.59 5.13 -4.12
N VAL A 154 0.14 6.13 -3.66
CA VAL A 154 -0.40 7.45 -3.36
C VAL A 154 0.39 8.50 -4.11
N ILE A 155 -0.30 9.33 -4.90
CA ILE A 155 0.26 10.52 -5.55
C ILE A 155 -0.37 11.74 -4.89
N ALA A 156 0.45 12.59 -4.31
CA ALA A 156 -0.02 13.79 -3.64
C ALA A 156 0.86 15.01 -3.96
N GLN A 157 0.27 16.18 -3.88
CA GLN A 157 0.92 17.46 -4.14
C GLN A 157 0.91 18.34 -2.90
N VAL A 158 1.98 19.09 -2.66
CA VAL A 158 2.04 20.06 -1.57
C VAL A 158 0.91 21.10 -1.70
N LYS A 159 0.12 21.29 -0.62
CA LYS A 159 -0.86 22.37 -0.55
C LYS A 159 -0.16 23.74 -0.68
N LYS A 160 -0.86 24.70 -1.33
CA LYS A 160 -0.42 26.09 -1.41
C LYS A 160 -0.39 26.75 -0.03
#